data_0ba7006d533472c89af45cbd8767336a
#
_entry.id   0ba7006d533472c89af45cbd8767336a
#
_cell.length_a   1.000
_cell.length_b   1.000
_cell.length_c   1.000
_cell.angle_alpha   90.00
_cell.angle_beta   90.00
_cell.angle_gamma   90.00
#
_symmetry.space_group_name_H-M   'P 1'
#
loop_
_entity.id
_entity.type
_entity.pdbx_description
1 polymer ?
#
loop_
_entity_poly.entity_id
_entity_poly.type
_entity_poly.pdbx_seq_one_letter_code
_entity_poly.pdbx_strand_id
1 'polypeptide(L)'
;MRMTDETAVLLVNLGTPDAATPGAVRRYLAQFLMDPRVVQLPRWLWAPLLRGVILPLRSRRVARKYASIWMPGGSPLAVHTRNLAAAVQERLPHMRVLHAMRYGNPSIPGAFA
;
A
#
# COMPACT_ATOMS: atom_id res chain seq x y z
N MET A 1 -34.19 4.33 5.83
CA MET A 1 -33.50 4.08 5.72
C MET A 1 -32.54 4.36 5.59
N ARG A 2 -32.20 4.34 5.83
CA ARG A 2 -31.21 4.48 5.86
C ARG A 2 -30.19 4.25 4.97
N MET A 3 -30.17 4.48 3.78
CA MET A 3 -29.13 4.25 2.78
C MET A 3 -27.88 5.08 3.06
N THR A 4 -28.05 6.28 3.57
CA THR A 4 -26.91 7.13 3.92
C THR A 4 -26.04 6.55 5.02
N ASP A 5 -26.64 5.81 5.96
CA ASP A 5 -25.87 5.20 7.05
C ASP A 5 -24.97 4.07 6.56
N GLU A 6 -25.31 3.48 5.42
CA GLU A 6 -24.55 2.41 4.81
C GLU A 6 -23.53 2.91 3.78
N THR A 7 -23.59 4.18 3.41
CA THR A 7 -22.69 4.75 2.43
C THR A 7 -21.34 5.04 3.04
N ALA A 8 -20.31 4.60 2.37
CA ALA A 8 -18.93 4.83 2.77
C ALA A 8 -18.12 5.37 1.59
N VAL A 9 -17.11 6.17 1.90
CA VAL A 9 -16.15 6.67 0.93
C VAL A 9 -14.85 5.91 1.13
N LEU A 10 -14.34 5.31 0.08
CA LEU A 10 -13.07 4.59 0.11
C LEU A 10 -12.04 5.34 -0.73
N LEU A 11 -10.99 5.82 -0.08
CA LEU A 11 -9.86 6.44 -0.76
C LEU A 11 -8.80 5.39 -0.99
N VAL A 12 -8.44 5.14 -2.25
CA VAL A 12 -7.47 4.11 -2.63
C VAL A 12 -6.25 4.77 -3.25
N ASN A 13 -5.09 4.36 -2.79
CA ASN A 13 -3.82 4.76 -3.37
C ASN A 13 -3.01 3.53 -3.78
N LEU A 14 -1.91 3.73 -4.51
CA LEU A 14 -1.14 2.63 -5.07
C LEU A 14 -0.57 1.71 -3.98
N GLY A 15 0.16 2.28 -3.05
CA GLY A 15 0.70 1.47 -1.96
C GLY A 15 2.07 1.93 -1.49
N THR A 16 2.47 1.35 -0.36
CA THR A 16 3.72 1.66 0.31
C THR A 16 4.07 0.51 1.25
N PRO A 17 5.37 0.29 1.56
CA PRO A 17 5.74 -0.70 2.56
C PRO A 17 5.34 -0.26 3.97
N ASP A 18 5.16 -1.22 4.87
CA ASP A 18 4.76 -0.96 6.26
C ASP A 18 5.87 -0.30 7.07
N ALA A 19 7.12 -0.53 6.71
CA ALA A 19 8.29 0.03 7.39
C ALA A 19 9.42 0.23 6.38
N ALA A 20 10.39 1.08 6.74
CA ALA A 20 11.56 1.33 5.90
C ALA A 20 12.66 0.31 6.18
N THR A 21 12.30 -0.97 6.21
CA THR A 21 13.23 -2.08 6.44
C THR A 21 13.26 -2.99 5.23
N PRO A 22 14.39 -3.71 4.98
CA PRO A 22 14.45 -4.62 3.85
C PRO A 22 13.34 -5.66 3.83
N GLY A 23 12.96 -6.21 4.98
CA GLY A 23 11.89 -7.21 5.07
C GLY A 23 10.52 -6.66 4.68
N ALA A 24 10.16 -5.48 5.19
CA ALA A 24 8.88 -4.85 4.86
C ALA A 24 8.84 -4.43 3.40
N VAL A 25 9.93 -3.86 2.89
CA VAL A 25 10.03 -3.46 1.47
C VAL A 25 9.96 -4.68 0.57
N ARG A 26 10.60 -5.79 0.96
CA ARG A 26 10.56 -7.03 0.19
C ARG A 26 9.12 -7.55 0.04
N ARG A 27 8.36 -7.55 1.13
CA ARG A 27 6.95 -7.98 1.07
C ARG A 27 6.12 -7.09 0.16
N TYR A 28 6.31 -5.80 0.24
CA TYR A 28 5.61 -4.83 -0.60
C TYR A 28 5.99 -5.02 -2.07
N LEU A 29 7.29 -5.10 -2.39
CA LEU A 29 7.76 -5.29 -3.75
C LEU A 29 7.31 -6.64 -4.33
N ALA A 30 7.28 -7.70 -3.50
CA ALA A 30 6.81 -9.00 -3.95
C ALA A 30 5.36 -8.93 -4.39
N GLN A 31 4.50 -8.30 -3.61
CA GLN A 31 3.09 -8.14 -3.95
C GLN A 31 2.92 -7.31 -5.23
N PHE A 32 3.65 -6.22 -5.33
CA PHE A 32 3.56 -5.30 -6.47
C PHE A 32 4.07 -5.96 -7.76
N LEU A 33 5.25 -6.58 -7.70
CA LEU A 33 5.90 -7.14 -8.89
C LEU A 33 5.36 -8.50 -9.31
N MET A 34 4.59 -9.17 -8.47
CA MET A 34 3.91 -10.41 -8.84
C MET A 34 2.55 -10.17 -9.49
N ASP A 35 2.07 -8.95 -9.49
CA ASP A 35 0.79 -8.64 -10.15
C ASP A 35 0.97 -8.74 -11.67
N PRO A 36 0.18 -9.60 -12.36
CA PRO A 36 0.29 -9.75 -13.82
C PRO A 36 0.02 -8.46 -14.60
N ARG A 37 -0.66 -7.51 -13.99
CA ARG A 37 -0.93 -6.20 -14.60
C ARG A 37 0.29 -5.32 -14.62
N VAL A 38 1.26 -5.58 -13.74
CA VAL A 38 2.49 -4.81 -13.64
C VAL A 38 3.59 -5.46 -14.48
N VAL A 39 3.77 -6.78 -14.34
CA VAL A 39 4.78 -7.53 -15.08
C VAL A 39 4.09 -8.67 -15.82
N GLN A 40 4.11 -8.61 -17.15
CA GLN A 40 3.42 -9.57 -18.00
C GLN A 40 4.35 -10.68 -18.47
N LEU A 41 4.99 -11.36 -17.55
CA LEU A 41 5.86 -12.52 -17.80
C LEU A 41 5.24 -13.78 -17.21
N PRO A 42 5.52 -14.97 -17.81
CA PRO A 42 5.04 -16.22 -17.23
C PRO A 42 5.54 -16.39 -15.80
N ARG A 43 4.67 -16.86 -14.91
CA ARG A 43 5.03 -17.01 -13.50
C ARG A 43 6.19 -17.96 -13.27
N TRP A 44 6.26 -19.04 -14.05
CA TRP A 44 7.33 -20.02 -13.90
C TRP A 44 8.71 -19.44 -14.21
N LEU A 45 8.77 -18.40 -15.06
CA LEU A 45 10.01 -17.70 -15.37
C LEU A 45 10.25 -16.53 -14.40
N TRP A 46 9.20 -15.75 -14.13
CA TRP A 46 9.32 -14.52 -13.36
C TRP A 46 9.48 -14.75 -11.84
N ALA A 47 8.73 -15.69 -11.28
CA ALA A 47 8.75 -15.91 -9.83
C ALA A 47 10.14 -16.33 -9.30
N PRO A 48 10.85 -17.29 -9.91
CA PRO A 48 12.20 -17.62 -9.46
C PRO A 48 13.18 -16.45 -9.60
N LEU A 49 13.10 -15.71 -10.70
CA LEU A 49 13.97 -14.57 -10.95
C LEU A 49 13.70 -13.46 -9.94
N LEU A 50 12.43 -13.15 -9.69
CA LEU A 50 12.04 -12.14 -8.73
C LEU A 50 12.52 -12.47 -7.32
N ARG A 51 12.21 -13.66 -6.84
CA ARG A 51 12.53 -14.06 -5.47
C ARG A 51 14.01 -14.36 -5.24
N GLY A 52 14.69 -14.89 -6.25
CA GLY A 52 16.09 -15.29 -6.13
C GLY A 52 17.08 -14.17 -6.38
N VAL A 53 16.73 -13.20 -7.22
CA VAL A 53 17.69 -12.18 -7.65
C VAL A 53 17.18 -10.78 -7.35
N ILE A 54 15.99 -10.44 -7.85
CA ILE A 54 15.51 -9.05 -7.82
C ILE A 54 15.19 -8.58 -6.40
N LEU A 55 14.40 -9.35 -5.67
CA LEU A 55 13.99 -8.96 -4.32
C LEU A 55 15.16 -8.84 -3.34
N PRO A 56 16.12 -9.79 -3.27
CA PRO A 56 17.24 -9.64 -2.37
C PRO A 56 18.09 -8.39 -2.65
N LEU A 57 18.29 -8.07 -3.92
CA LEU A 57 19.12 -6.92 -4.30
C LEU A 57 18.37 -5.59 -4.15
N ARG A 58 17.13 -5.53 -4.62
CA ARG A 58 16.38 -4.28 -4.64
C ARG A 58 15.80 -3.88 -3.28
N SER A 59 15.44 -4.85 -2.46
CA SER A 59 14.81 -4.56 -1.17
C SER A 59 15.69 -3.71 -0.28
N ARG A 60 17.00 -3.98 -0.24
CA ARG A 60 17.94 -3.20 0.57
C ARG A 60 18.10 -1.79 0.04
N ARG A 61 18.24 -1.65 -1.28
CA ARG A 61 18.42 -0.34 -1.92
C ARG A 61 17.16 0.53 -1.73
N VAL A 62 16.00 -0.05 -1.99
CA VAL A 62 14.73 0.66 -1.87
C VAL A 62 14.45 1.00 -0.41
N ALA A 63 14.76 0.10 0.52
CA ALA A 63 14.59 0.37 1.95
C ALA A 63 15.40 1.58 2.41
N ARG A 64 16.63 1.75 1.90
CA ARG A 64 17.44 2.92 2.24
C ARG A 64 16.81 4.22 1.73
N LYS A 65 16.23 4.19 0.53
CA LYS A 65 15.52 5.35 -0.02
C LYS A 65 14.30 5.70 0.82
N TYR A 66 13.51 4.71 1.21
CA TYR A 66 12.37 4.95 2.10
C TYR A 66 12.80 5.48 3.46
N ALA A 67 13.88 4.94 4.03
CA ALA A 67 14.39 5.40 5.31
C ALA A 67 14.76 6.90 5.28
N SER A 68 15.29 7.38 4.16
CA SER A 68 15.68 8.78 4.02
C SER A 68 14.51 9.75 3.99
N ILE A 69 13.31 9.29 3.66
CA ILE A 69 12.11 10.13 3.57
C ILE A 69 11.02 9.71 4.56
N TRP A 70 11.31 8.72 5.42
CA TRP A 70 10.32 8.18 6.34
C TRP A 70 9.91 9.23 7.36
N MET A 71 8.59 9.36 7.54
CA MET A 71 8.00 10.34 8.46
C MET A 71 7.57 9.67 9.76
N PRO A 72 7.37 10.44 10.84
CA PRO A 72 6.65 9.89 11.97
C PRO A 72 5.27 9.40 11.52
N GLY A 73 5.02 8.12 11.73
CA GLY A 73 3.76 7.51 11.31
C GLY A 73 3.80 6.75 10.00
N GLY A 74 4.91 6.80 9.25
CA GLY A 74 5.05 5.97 8.06
C GLY A 74 5.66 6.68 6.86
N SER A 75 5.53 6.10 5.68
CA SER A 75 5.98 6.72 4.44
C SER A 75 5.16 7.97 4.14
N PRO A 76 5.68 8.90 3.33
CA PRO A 76 4.91 10.08 2.93
C PRO A 76 3.55 9.71 2.33
N LEU A 77 3.50 8.70 1.48
CA LEU A 77 2.24 8.27 0.87
C LEU A 77 1.23 7.80 1.93
N ALA A 78 1.67 6.99 2.90
CA ALA A 78 0.80 6.50 3.96
C ALA A 78 0.30 7.65 4.84
N VAL A 79 1.20 8.54 5.24
CA VAL A 79 0.86 9.68 6.10
C VAL A 79 -0.13 10.61 5.39
N HIS A 80 0.16 10.97 4.14
CA HIS A 80 -0.71 11.88 3.39
C HIS A 80 -2.07 11.25 3.07
N THR A 81 -2.10 9.95 2.80
CA THR A 81 -3.37 9.25 2.56
C THR A 81 -4.25 9.26 3.81
N ARG A 82 -3.67 8.98 4.99
CA ARG A 82 -4.42 9.05 6.25
C ARG A 82 -4.91 10.47 6.54
N ASN A 83 -4.05 11.46 6.30
CA ASN A 83 -4.42 12.86 6.54
C ASN A 83 -5.53 13.31 5.59
N LEU A 84 -5.49 12.87 4.34
CA LEU A 84 -6.55 13.15 3.38
C LEU A 84 -7.86 12.49 3.81
N ALA A 85 -7.82 11.25 4.26
CA ALA A 85 -9.00 10.56 4.75
C ALA A 85 -9.62 11.28 5.94
N ALA A 86 -8.79 11.75 6.88
CA ALA A 86 -9.26 12.52 8.02
C ALA A 86 -9.91 13.84 7.60
N ALA A 87 -9.30 14.55 6.66
CA ALA A 87 -9.85 15.81 6.15
C ALA A 87 -11.18 15.60 5.43
N VAL A 88 -11.30 14.55 4.64
CA VAL A 88 -12.55 14.19 3.97
C VAL A 88 -13.61 13.82 5.00
N GLN A 89 -13.22 13.07 6.05
CA GLN A 89 -14.16 12.69 7.11
C GLN A 89 -14.75 13.91 7.82
N GLU A 90 -13.96 14.95 8.04
CA GLU A 90 -14.45 16.19 8.63
C GLU A 90 -15.49 16.88 7.75
N ARG A 91 -15.33 16.78 6.44
CA ARG A 91 -16.27 17.36 5.48
C ARG A 91 -17.53 16.54 5.28
N LEU A 92 -17.45 15.22 5.58
CA LEU A 92 -18.53 14.27 5.40
C LEU A 92 -18.83 13.52 6.70
N PRO A 93 -19.29 14.22 7.76
CA PRO A 93 -19.43 13.60 9.09
C PRO A 93 -20.51 12.52 9.14
N HIS A 94 -21.42 12.51 8.20
CA HIS A 94 -22.51 11.53 8.12
C HIS A 94 -22.13 10.29 7.31
N MET A 95 -20.94 10.28 6.74
CA MET A 95 -20.43 9.13 5.98
C MET A 95 -19.21 8.54 6.67
N ARG A 96 -18.98 7.25 6.44
CA ARG A 96 -17.78 6.60 6.91
C ARG A 96 -16.69 6.72 5.83
N VAL A 97 -15.56 7.33 6.17
CA VAL A 97 -14.45 7.50 5.25
C VAL A 97 -13.34 6.50 5.62
N LEU A 98 -12.95 5.69 4.65
CA LEU A 98 -11.93 4.67 4.80
C LEU A 98 -10.81 4.96 3.81
N HIS A 99 -9.62 4.44 4.10
CA HIS A 99 -8.52 4.47 3.14
C HIS A 99 -7.92 3.08 2.99
N ALA A 100 -7.39 2.81 1.81
CA ALA A 100 -6.78 1.52 1.50
C ALA A 100 -5.66 1.70 0.48
N MET A 101 -4.79 0.71 0.45
CA MET A 101 -3.71 0.61 -0.53
C MET A 101 -3.96 -0.58 -1.44
N ARG A 102 -3.70 -0.42 -2.72
CA ARG A 102 -3.79 -1.53 -3.67
C ARG A 102 -2.74 -2.59 -3.36
N TYR A 103 -1.53 -2.15 -2.98
CA TYR A 103 -0.45 -3.02 -2.54
C TYR A 103 -0.01 -2.59 -1.15
N GLY A 104 0.17 -3.55 -0.25
CA GLY A 104 0.52 -3.24 1.13
C GLY A 104 -0.71 -3.07 2.01
N ASN A 105 -0.56 -2.30 3.06
CA ASN A 105 -1.59 -2.14 4.10
C ASN A 105 -1.99 -0.68 4.32
N PRO A 106 -3.21 -0.40 4.71
CA PRO A 106 -4.30 -1.38 4.77
C PRO A 106 -4.72 -1.82 3.36
N SER A 107 -4.95 -3.12 3.19
CA SER A 107 -5.44 -3.65 1.92
C SER A 107 -6.89 -3.22 1.69
N ILE A 108 -7.36 -3.31 0.44
CA ILE A 108 -8.76 -2.98 0.15
C ILE A 108 -9.71 -3.89 0.96
N PRO A 109 -9.55 -5.23 0.97
CA PRO A 109 -10.37 -6.05 1.85
C PRO A 109 -10.19 -5.73 3.33
N GLY A 110 -8.97 -5.44 3.76
CA GLY A 110 -8.65 -5.12 5.15
C GLY A 110 -9.34 -3.86 5.65
N ALA A 111 -9.57 -2.88 4.78
CA ALA A 111 -10.23 -1.63 5.15
C ALA A 111 -11.69 -1.84 5.54
N PHE A 112 -12.29 -2.91 5.06
CA PHE A 112 -13.70 -3.26 5.37
C PHE A 112 -13.84 -4.27 6.51
N ALA A 113 -12.72 -4.77 7.02
CA ALA A 113 -12.75 -5.79 8.09
C ALA A 113 -13.09 -5.20 9.46
#